data_f66764468afe26fd5772c0ce5c75a425
#
_entry.id   f66764468afe26fd5772c0ce5c75a425
#
_cell.length_a   1.000
_cell.length_b   1.000
_cell.length_c   1.000
_cell.angle_alpha   90.00
_cell.angle_beta   90.00
_cell.angle_gamma   90.00
#
_symmetry.space_group_name_H-M   'P 1'
#
loop_
_entity.id
_entity.type
_entity.pdbx_description
1 polymer ?
#
loop_
_entity_poly.entity_id
_entity_poly.type
_entity_poly.pdbx_seq_one_letter_code
_entity_poly.pdbx_strand_id
1 'polypeptide(L)'
;ALLWVVNKIKSDANLAETLQINIKNNGYDIDRIEDKRKLVLITGHRRENFGEGFRNICNAIKTLSIKYPDVDFVYPMHLNPNVRKPIAEIFGNDKDKSGNTFFIEPLDYLNFVFLMEKADVILTDSGGIQEEAPSLGKPVLVMRDNTERPEALEAGTVKLVGTDYDKIINEVSELLDNEESYNKMSKAVN
;
A
#
# COMPACT_ATOMS: atom_id res chain seq x y z
N ALA A 1 -3.54 18.66 8.09
CA ALA A 1 -2.59 18.00 8.99
C ALA A 1 -1.58 17.14 8.23
N LEU A 2 -2.06 16.31 7.30
CA LEU A 2 -1.16 15.44 6.53
C LEU A 2 -0.14 16.22 5.71
N LEU A 3 -0.57 17.24 4.97
CA LEU A 3 0.33 18.05 4.15
C LEU A 3 1.37 18.77 4.99
N TRP A 4 0.99 19.23 6.19
CA TRP A 4 1.92 19.85 7.12
C TRP A 4 3.01 18.87 7.55
N VAL A 5 2.62 17.64 7.86
CA VAL A 5 3.56 16.58 8.26
C VAL A 5 4.50 16.25 7.10
N VAL A 6 4.00 16.10 5.89
CA VAL A 6 4.81 15.83 4.70
C VAL A 6 5.80 16.95 4.45
N ASN A 7 5.36 18.21 4.54
CA ASN A 7 6.23 19.36 4.34
C ASN A 7 7.32 19.42 5.40
N LYS A 8 7.00 19.10 6.66
CA LYS A 8 7.98 19.05 7.73
C LYS A 8 9.04 17.99 7.46
N ILE A 9 8.65 16.81 7.02
CA ILE A 9 9.59 15.74 6.68
C ILE A 9 10.51 16.19 5.53
N LYS A 10 9.95 16.80 4.50
CA LYS A 10 10.72 17.27 3.34
C LYS A 10 11.70 18.39 3.68
N SER A 11 11.38 19.21 4.66
CA SER A 11 12.22 20.34 5.06
C SER A 11 13.28 19.98 6.11
N ASP A 12 13.26 18.78 6.67
CA ASP A 12 14.16 18.33 7.71
C ASP A 12 14.87 17.04 7.29
N ALA A 13 16.09 17.17 6.76
CA ALA A 13 16.87 16.04 6.29
C ALA A 13 17.21 15.04 7.39
N ASN A 14 17.44 15.53 8.63
CA ASN A 14 17.73 14.66 9.76
C ASN A 14 16.52 13.80 10.14
N LEU A 15 15.33 14.39 10.09
CA LEU A 15 14.09 13.66 10.35
C LEU A 15 13.88 12.59 9.28
N ALA A 16 14.02 12.95 7.99
CA ALA A 16 13.88 12.02 6.89
C ALA A 16 14.83 10.83 7.02
N GLU A 17 16.09 11.08 7.38
CA GLU A 17 17.08 10.03 7.59
C GLU A 17 16.68 9.11 8.74
N THR A 18 16.20 9.68 9.85
CA THR A 18 15.71 8.89 10.99
C THR A 18 14.56 8.00 10.59
N LEU A 19 13.62 8.51 9.80
CA LEU A 19 12.47 7.74 9.33
C LEU A 19 12.89 6.61 8.39
N GLN A 20 13.84 6.86 7.49
CA GLN A 20 14.43 5.83 6.64
C GLN A 20 15.03 4.69 7.45
N ILE A 21 15.79 5.01 8.48
CA ILE A 21 16.42 4.02 9.37
C ILE A 21 15.34 3.22 10.10
N ASN A 22 14.31 3.88 10.61
CA ASN A 22 13.21 3.20 11.31
C ASN A 22 12.49 2.21 10.42
N ILE A 23 12.22 2.58 9.19
CA ILE A 23 11.53 1.71 8.23
C ILE A 23 12.42 0.52 7.87
N LYS A 24 13.71 0.75 7.68
CA LYS A 24 14.68 -0.32 7.40
C LYS A 24 14.75 -1.31 8.57
N ASN A 25 14.76 -0.81 9.81
CA ASN A 25 14.76 -1.65 11.01
C ASN A 25 13.47 -2.46 11.14
N ASN A 26 12.37 -1.98 10.58
CA ASN A 26 11.09 -2.69 10.57
C ASN A 26 10.96 -3.67 9.41
N GLY A 27 11.91 -3.69 8.48
CA GLY A 27 11.98 -4.72 7.45
C GLY A 27 11.93 -4.26 6.00
N TYR A 28 11.90 -2.97 5.71
CA TYR A 28 11.91 -2.48 4.34
C TYR A 28 12.97 -1.41 4.11
N ASP A 29 13.90 -1.67 3.20
CA ASP A 29 14.93 -0.72 2.81
C ASP A 29 14.40 0.21 1.72
N ILE A 30 14.10 1.45 2.10
CA ILE A 30 13.50 2.44 1.21
C ILE A 30 14.45 2.86 0.07
N ASP A 31 15.77 2.61 0.21
CA ASP A 31 16.73 2.89 -0.85
C ASP A 31 16.44 2.07 -2.12
N ARG A 32 15.69 0.97 -2.00
CA ARG A 32 15.30 0.17 -3.16
C ARG A 32 14.53 0.97 -4.21
N ILE A 33 13.69 1.94 -3.79
CA ILE A 33 12.89 2.75 -4.72
C ILE A 33 13.71 3.83 -5.44
N GLU A 34 14.92 4.13 -4.99
CA GLU A 34 15.81 5.07 -5.67
C GLU A 34 16.29 4.52 -7.02
N ASP A 35 16.25 3.21 -7.21
CA ASP A 35 16.58 2.54 -8.48
C ASP A 35 15.41 2.52 -9.47
N LYS A 36 14.49 3.46 -9.37
CA LYS A 36 13.29 3.59 -10.21
C LYS A 36 12.26 2.48 -9.99
N ARG A 37 12.35 1.77 -8.89
CA ARG A 37 11.34 0.80 -8.52
C ARG A 37 10.08 1.53 -8.07
N LYS A 38 8.92 0.97 -8.41
CA LYS A 38 7.64 1.47 -7.90
C LYS A 38 7.32 0.78 -6.58
N LEU A 39 6.51 1.43 -5.77
CA LEU A 39 6.10 0.93 -4.46
C LEU A 39 4.58 0.91 -4.35
N VAL A 40 4.04 -0.27 -4.04
CA VAL A 40 2.64 -0.44 -3.68
C VAL A 40 2.58 -0.63 -2.17
N LEU A 41 1.93 0.29 -1.48
CA LEU A 41 1.75 0.23 -0.03
C LEU A 41 0.38 -0.37 0.28
N ILE A 42 0.37 -1.43 1.09
CA ILE A 42 -0.86 -2.13 1.45
C ILE A 42 -1.11 -1.96 2.94
N THR A 43 -2.32 -1.61 3.30
CA THR A 43 -2.73 -1.56 4.72
C THR A 43 -4.11 -2.18 4.86
N GLY A 44 -4.31 -2.96 5.91
CA GLY A 44 -5.62 -3.54 6.16
C GLY A 44 -5.62 -4.35 7.44
N HIS A 45 -6.56 -4.05 8.30
CA HIS A 45 -6.66 -4.69 9.62
C HIS A 45 -8.10 -5.07 9.99
N ARG A 46 -9.04 -4.96 9.07
CA ARG A 46 -10.43 -5.21 9.38
C ARG A 46 -10.67 -6.68 9.65
N ARG A 47 -11.25 -6.99 10.81
CA ARG A 47 -11.56 -8.37 11.20
C ARG A 47 -12.48 -9.06 10.21
N GLU A 48 -13.38 -8.32 9.57
CA GLU A 48 -14.30 -8.84 8.56
C GLU A 48 -13.58 -9.36 7.32
N ASN A 49 -12.32 -8.95 7.09
CA ASN A 49 -11.51 -9.44 5.98
C ASN A 49 -10.65 -10.64 6.37
N PHE A 50 -10.63 -11.06 7.62
CA PHE A 50 -9.89 -12.24 8.04
C PHE A 50 -10.52 -13.51 7.43
N GLY A 51 -9.71 -14.53 7.21
CA GLY A 51 -10.15 -15.75 6.57
C GLY A 51 -10.01 -15.67 5.06
N GLU A 52 -11.09 -15.94 4.32
CA GLU A 52 -11.05 -16.00 2.85
C GLU A 52 -10.66 -14.67 2.21
N GLY A 53 -11.20 -13.56 2.74
CA GLY A 53 -10.87 -12.23 2.22
C GLY A 53 -9.39 -11.93 2.31
N PHE A 54 -8.78 -12.20 3.46
CA PHE A 54 -7.35 -11.99 3.65
C PHE A 54 -6.52 -12.92 2.74
N ARG A 55 -6.95 -14.17 2.58
CA ARG A 55 -6.28 -15.10 1.66
C ARG A 55 -6.33 -14.61 0.23
N ASN A 56 -7.46 -14.07 -0.20
CA ASN A 56 -7.61 -13.49 -1.53
C ASN A 56 -6.65 -12.32 -1.74
N ILE A 57 -6.51 -11.45 -0.74
CA ILE A 57 -5.58 -10.32 -0.77
C ILE A 57 -4.14 -10.83 -0.89
N CYS A 58 -3.76 -11.80 -0.06
CA CYS A 58 -2.41 -12.36 -0.09
C CYS A 58 -2.10 -13.05 -1.42
N ASN A 59 -3.04 -13.81 -1.98
CA ASN A 59 -2.89 -14.44 -3.28
C ASN A 59 -2.75 -13.42 -4.40
N ALA A 60 -3.50 -12.33 -4.34
CA ALA A 60 -3.41 -11.24 -5.30
C ALA A 60 -2.03 -10.57 -5.22
N ILE A 61 -1.53 -10.30 -4.02
CA ILE A 61 -0.20 -9.71 -3.80
C ILE A 61 0.87 -10.64 -4.36
N LYS A 62 0.77 -11.94 -4.11
CA LYS A 62 1.73 -12.93 -4.62
C LYS A 62 1.77 -12.92 -6.14
N THR A 63 0.60 -12.97 -6.78
CA THR A 63 0.50 -12.94 -8.24
C THR A 63 1.10 -11.65 -8.81
N LEU A 64 0.78 -10.50 -8.20
CA LEU A 64 1.31 -9.21 -8.61
C LEU A 64 2.83 -9.15 -8.44
N SER A 65 3.36 -9.67 -7.34
CA SER A 65 4.81 -9.66 -7.09
C SER A 65 5.59 -10.45 -8.14
N ILE A 66 5.01 -11.54 -8.63
CA ILE A 66 5.60 -12.35 -9.68
C ILE A 66 5.49 -11.63 -11.05
N LYS A 67 4.34 -11.02 -11.31
CA LYS A 67 4.10 -10.29 -12.55
C LYS A 67 4.95 -9.02 -12.67
N TYR A 68 5.23 -8.37 -11.55
CA TYR A 68 5.97 -7.10 -11.50
C TYR A 68 7.21 -7.21 -10.62
N PRO A 69 8.27 -7.87 -11.09
CA PRO A 69 9.49 -8.01 -10.27
C PRO A 69 10.18 -6.68 -9.96
N ASP A 70 9.87 -5.62 -10.71
CA ASP A 70 10.44 -4.28 -10.50
C ASP A 70 9.63 -3.42 -9.52
N VAL A 71 8.56 -3.97 -8.95
CA VAL A 71 7.68 -3.26 -8.01
C VAL A 71 7.81 -3.91 -6.64
N ASP A 72 7.93 -3.10 -5.61
CA ASP A 72 7.94 -3.57 -4.23
C ASP A 72 6.54 -3.46 -3.64
N PHE A 73 6.13 -4.50 -2.92
CA PHE A 73 4.84 -4.60 -2.23
C PHE A 73 5.11 -4.64 -0.74
N VAL A 74 4.75 -3.57 -0.03
CA VAL A 74 5.03 -3.42 1.40
C VAL A 74 3.72 -3.42 2.18
N TYR A 75 3.61 -4.30 3.16
CA TYR A 75 2.41 -4.48 3.94
C TYR A 75 2.73 -4.43 5.44
N PRO A 76 2.63 -3.24 6.07
CA PRO A 76 2.77 -3.14 7.53
C PRO A 76 1.56 -3.78 8.22
N MET A 77 1.79 -4.74 9.11
CA MET A 77 0.71 -5.43 9.80
C MET A 77 1.20 -6.18 11.02
N HIS A 78 0.31 -6.35 12.00
CA HIS A 78 0.60 -7.22 13.14
C HIS A 78 0.66 -8.68 12.70
N LEU A 79 1.76 -9.33 13.01
CA LEU A 79 1.96 -10.73 12.66
C LEU A 79 1.44 -11.66 13.76
N ASN A 80 0.15 -11.57 14.07
CA ASN A 80 -0.51 -12.52 14.98
C ASN A 80 -0.79 -13.84 14.24
N PRO A 81 -1.16 -14.93 14.95
CA PRO A 81 -1.36 -16.24 14.31
C PRO A 81 -2.39 -16.25 13.17
N ASN A 82 -3.45 -15.41 13.26
CA ASN A 82 -4.48 -15.33 12.23
C ASN A 82 -3.94 -14.74 10.92
N VAL A 83 -2.85 -13.99 11.01
CA VAL A 83 -2.20 -13.35 9.88
C VAL A 83 -1.00 -14.16 9.41
N ARG A 84 -0.17 -14.62 10.36
CA ARG A 84 1.06 -15.38 10.04
C ARG A 84 0.78 -16.67 9.29
N LYS A 85 -0.27 -17.39 9.68
CA LYS A 85 -0.58 -18.67 9.08
C LYS A 85 -0.92 -18.57 7.60
N PRO A 86 -1.87 -17.70 7.16
CA PRO A 86 -2.13 -17.52 5.74
C PRO A 86 -0.90 -17.03 4.96
N ILE A 87 -0.11 -16.14 5.54
CA ILE A 87 1.12 -15.65 4.89
C ILE A 87 2.10 -16.81 4.66
N ALA A 88 2.33 -17.64 5.69
CA ALA A 88 3.22 -18.78 5.57
C ALA A 88 2.71 -19.81 4.55
N GLU A 89 1.41 -20.04 4.50
CA GLU A 89 0.81 -20.99 3.54
C GLU A 89 0.94 -20.50 2.10
N ILE A 90 0.79 -19.20 1.87
CA ILE A 90 0.77 -18.61 0.52
C ILE A 90 2.19 -18.30 0.03
N PHE A 91 3.01 -17.71 0.89
CA PHE A 91 4.38 -17.28 0.53
C PHE A 91 5.46 -18.28 0.94
N GLY A 92 5.12 -19.27 1.74
CA GLY A 92 6.05 -20.26 2.25
C GLY A 92 6.89 -19.74 3.42
N ASN A 93 7.85 -20.55 3.88
CA ASN A 93 8.73 -20.17 4.99
C ASN A 93 9.68 -19.04 4.59
N ASP A 94 10.01 -18.94 3.31
CA ASP A 94 10.67 -17.78 2.72
C ASP A 94 9.56 -16.78 2.36
N LYS A 95 9.34 -15.80 3.22
CA LYS A 95 8.30 -14.81 3.06
C LYS A 95 8.47 -13.94 1.82
N ASP A 96 9.55 -14.11 1.11
CA ASP A 96 9.92 -13.25 0.00
C ASP A 96 10.69 -14.02 -1.06
N LYS A 97 10.03 -15.00 -1.68
CA LYS A 97 10.64 -15.77 -2.78
C LYS A 97 10.85 -14.93 -4.04
N SER A 98 10.04 -13.87 -4.22
CA SER A 98 10.18 -12.96 -5.35
C SER A 98 11.19 -11.85 -5.09
N GLY A 99 11.56 -11.63 -3.81
CA GLY A 99 12.47 -10.55 -3.41
C GLY A 99 11.84 -9.18 -3.37
N ASN A 100 10.52 -9.07 -3.55
CA ASN A 100 9.82 -7.78 -3.63
C ASN A 100 8.52 -7.71 -2.83
N THR A 101 8.29 -8.63 -1.91
CA THR A 101 7.13 -8.58 -0.99
C THR A 101 7.64 -8.51 0.44
N PHE A 102 7.18 -7.52 1.19
CA PHE A 102 7.67 -7.22 2.53
C PHE A 102 6.50 -7.09 3.50
N PHE A 103 6.38 -8.03 4.44
CA PHE A 103 5.45 -7.95 5.56
C PHE A 103 6.24 -7.41 6.75
N ILE A 104 5.99 -6.15 7.09
CA ILE A 104 6.78 -5.46 8.13
C ILE A 104 5.93 -5.16 9.36
N GLU A 105 6.61 -4.83 10.46
CA GLU A 105 5.91 -4.45 11.68
C GLU A 105 5.12 -3.16 11.47
N PRO A 106 4.03 -2.95 12.22
CA PRO A 106 3.25 -1.73 12.13
C PRO A 106 4.11 -0.48 12.35
N LEU A 107 3.82 0.56 11.60
CA LEU A 107 4.52 1.83 11.67
C LEU A 107 3.71 2.85 12.47
N ASP A 108 4.38 3.71 13.23
CA ASP A 108 3.72 4.86 13.82
C ASP A 108 3.30 5.85 12.71
N TYR A 109 2.51 6.84 13.07
CA TYR A 109 1.93 7.77 12.11
C TYR A 109 3.00 8.45 11.24
N LEU A 110 4.07 8.94 11.86
CA LEU A 110 5.10 9.70 11.14
C LEU A 110 5.86 8.83 10.13
N ASN A 111 6.26 7.61 10.54
CA ASN A 111 6.90 6.65 9.64
C ASN A 111 5.93 6.20 8.54
N PHE A 112 4.66 6.01 8.87
CA PHE A 112 3.65 5.62 7.90
C PHE A 112 3.44 6.72 6.84
N VAL A 113 3.34 7.97 7.26
CA VAL A 113 3.18 9.11 6.34
C VAL A 113 4.38 9.22 5.40
N PHE A 114 5.58 9.03 5.93
CA PHE A 114 6.79 9.05 5.13
C PHE A 114 6.75 7.97 4.04
N LEU A 115 6.38 6.74 4.42
CA LEU A 115 6.28 5.64 3.47
C LEU A 115 5.15 5.87 2.45
N MET A 116 4.01 6.38 2.89
CA MET A 116 2.88 6.70 2.02
C MET A 116 3.25 7.74 0.97
N GLU A 117 4.05 8.75 1.35
CA GLU A 117 4.51 9.77 0.41
C GLU A 117 5.44 9.17 -0.66
N LYS A 118 6.17 8.12 -0.33
CA LYS A 118 7.05 7.42 -1.28
C LYS A 118 6.31 6.40 -2.15
N ALA A 119 5.10 6.00 -1.77
CA ALA A 119 4.33 5.00 -2.50
C ALA A 119 3.80 5.56 -3.82
N ASP A 120 3.65 4.69 -4.81
CA ASP A 120 3.02 5.03 -6.09
C ASP A 120 1.53 4.69 -6.08
N VAL A 121 1.16 3.57 -5.45
CA VAL A 121 -0.22 3.11 -5.35
C VAL A 121 -0.48 2.69 -3.90
N ILE A 122 -1.67 3.00 -3.40
CA ILE A 122 -2.08 2.62 -2.05
C ILE A 122 -3.28 1.67 -2.15
N LEU A 123 -3.15 0.51 -1.51
CA LEU A 123 -4.18 -0.51 -1.42
C LEU A 123 -4.58 -0.62 0.06
N THR A 124 -5.80 -0.22 0.42
CA THR A 124 -6.16 -0.04 1.83
C THR A 124 -7.62 -0.39 2.11
N ASP A 125 -7.92 -0.71 3.37
CA ASP A 125 -9.31 -0.78 3.85
C ASP A 125 -9.62 0.34 4.87
N SER A 126 -8.71 1.28 5.08
CA SER A 126 -8.86 2.36 6.07
C SER A 126 -9.62 3.56 5.52
N GLY A 127 -10.65 4.01 6.26
CA GLY A 127 -11.40 5.23 5.92
C GLY A 127 -10.54 6.49 5.97
N GLY A 128 -9.64 6.59 6.94
CA GLY A 128 -8.76 7.76 7.07
C GLY A 128 -7.81 7.93 5.90
N ILE A 129 -7.29 6.83 5.38
CA ILE A 129 -6.37 6.86 4.25
C ILE A 129 -7.10 7.26 2.97
N GLN A 130 -8.37 6.86 2.82
CA GLN A 130 -9.20 7.28 1.69
C GLN A 130 -9.35 8.80 1.61
N GLU A 131 -9.33 9.48 2.77
CA GLU A 131 -9.40 10.94 2.81
C GLU A 131 -8.03 11.59 2.59
N GLU A 132 -7.00 11.03 3.21
CA GLU A 132 -5.69 11.68 3.30
C GLU A 132 -4.81 11.42 2.07
N ALA A 133 -4.76 10.19 1.57
CA ALA A 133 -3.84 9.82 0.50
C ALA A 133 -4.09 10.57 -0.81
N PRO A 134 -5.34 10.84 -1.23
CA PRO A 134 -5.56 11.61 -2.46
C PRO A 134 -4.95 13.01 -2.43
N SER A 135 -4.84 13.64 -1.27
CA SER A 135 -4.23 14.95 -1.15
C SER A 135 -2.74 14.95 -1.47
N LEU A 136 -2.10 13.76 -1.46
CA LEU A 136 -0.70 13.57 -1.85
C LEU A 136 -0.56 13.19 -3.34
N GLY A 137 -1.67 13.14 -4.07
CA GLY A 137 -1.66 12.72 -5.47
C GLY A 137 -1.47 11.21 -5.65
N LYS A 138 -1.90 10.41 -4.67
CA LYS A 138 -1.74 8.96 -4.72
C LYS A 138 -3.04 8.28 -5.11
N PRO A 139 -3.06 7.44 -6.16
CA PRO A 139 -4.22 6.59 -6.42
C PRO A 139 -4.48 5.64 -5.28
N VAL A 140 -5.74 5.51 -4.87
CA VAL A 140 -6.15 4.67 -3.75
C VAL A 140 -7.13 3.60 -4.23
N LEU A 141 -6.80 2.34 -3.97
CA LEU A 141 -7.68 1.20 -4.19
C LEU A 141 -8.16 0.70 -2.83
N VAL A 142 -9.46 0.63 -2.66
CA VAL A 142 -10.07 0.33 -1.36
C VAL A 142 -10.57 -1.10 -1.32
N MET A 143 -10.08 -1.89 -0.37
CA MET A 143 -10.43 -3.30 -0.18
C MET A 143 -11.73 -3.44 0.62
N ARG A 144 -12.77 -2.77 0.13
CA ARG A 144 -14.13 -2.79 0.71
C ARG A 144 -15.14 -2.83 -0.42
N ASP A 145 -16.31 -3.38 -0.14
CA ASP A 145 -17.41 -3.44 -1.11
C ASP A 145 -18.16 -2.12 -1.20
N ASN A 146 -18.08 -1.31 -0.16
CA ASN A 146 -18.68 0.03 -0.15
C ASN A 146 -17.77 1.00 0.62
N THR A 147 -18.07 2.28 0.53
CA THR A 147 -17.30 3.31 1.23
C THR A 147 -18.24 4.28 1.95
N GLU A 148 -17.75 4.81 3.09
CA GLU A 148 -18.38 5.89 3.81
C GLU A 148 -17.99 7.25 3.21
N ARG A 149 -17.17 7.25 2.15
CA ARG A 149 -16.62 8.45 1.50
C ARG A 149 -16.99 8.47 0.02
N PRO A 150 -18.30 8.58 -0.33
CA PRO A 150 -18.72 8.54 -1.73
C PRO A 150 -18.15 9.68 -2.57
N GLU A 151 -17.83 10.82 -1.97
CA GLU A 151 -17.24 11.95 -2.68
C GLU A 151 -15.87 11.63 -3.28
N ALA A 152 -15.09 10.76 -2.66
CA ALA A 152 -13.79 10.35 -3.20
C ALA A 152 -13.96 9.46 -4.42
N LEU A 153 -14.99 8.60 -4.44
CA LEU A 153 -15.32 7.79 -5.61
C LEU A 153 -15.78 8.67 -6.77
N GLU A 154 -16.63 9.64 -6.51
CA GLU A 154 -17.14 10.56 -7.51
C GLU A 154 -16.03 11.43 -8.09
N ALA A 155 -15.07 11.83 -7.25
CA ALA A 155 -13.90 12.60 -7.69
C ALA A 155 -12.91 11.78 -8.52
N GLY A 156 -13.00 10.44 -8.47
CA GLY A 156 -12.12 9.55 -9.23
C GLY A 156 -10.76 9.31 -8.61
N THR A 157 -10.56 9.72 -7.34
CA THR A 157 -9.29 9.51 -6.63
C THR A 157 -9.21 8.14 -5.97
N VAL A 158 -10.34 7.46 -5.82
CA VAL A 158 -10.47 6.19 -5.10
C VAL A 158 -11.31 5.23 -5.95
N LYS A 159 -10.94 3.96 -5.94
CA LYS A 159 -11.74 2.87 -6.53
C LYS A 159 -11.93 1.76 -5.52
N LEU A 160 -13.11 1.14 -5.51
CA LEU A 160 -13.39 -0.01 -4.66
C LEU A 160 -12.99 -1.30 -5.37
N VAL A 161 -12.22 -2.13 -4.70
CA VAL A 161 -11.78 -3.43 -5.22
C VAL A 161 -12.25 -4.60 -4.35
N GLY A 162 -12.80 -4.32 -3.16
CA GLY A 162 -13.22 -5.36 -2.22
C GLY A 162 -12.05 -6.25 -1.82
N THR A 163 -12.34 -7.50 -1.52
CA THR A 163 -11.31 -8.54 -1.31
C THR A 163 -11.30 -9.52 -2.48
N ASP A 164 -11.63 -9.02 -3.67
CA ASP A 164 -11.73 -9.82 -4.89
C ASP A 164 -10.35 -9.95 -5.54
N TYR A 165 -9.87 -11.19 -5.64
CA TYR A 165 -8.57 -11.52 -6.20
C TYR A 165 -8.35 -10.91 -7.59
N ASP A 166 -9.28 -11.14 -8.51
CA ASP A 166 -9.14 -10.66 -9.89
C ASP A 166 -9.20 -9.13 -9.97
N LYS A 167 -10.10 -8.54 -9.21
CA LYS A 167 -10.28 -7.09 -9.24
C LYS A 167 -9.06 -6.36 -8.68
N ILE A 168 -8.47 -6.88 -7.60
CA ILE A 168 -7.24 -6.32 -7.04
C ILE A 168 -6.12 -6.38 -8.09
N ILE A 169 -5.93 -7.54 -8.72
CA ILE A 169 -4.88 -7.70 -9.74
C ILE A 169 -5.11 -6.76 -10.91
N ASN A 170 -6.33 -6.72 -11.44
CA ASN A 170 -6.65 -5.92 -12.62
C ASN A 170 -6.47 -4.42 -12.36
N GLU A 171 -6.94 -3.93 -11.22
CA GLU A 171 -6.86 -2.51 -10.91
C GLU A 171 -5.44 -2.06 -10.55
N VAL A 172 -4.68 -2.87 -9.81
CA VAL A 172 -3.28 -2.57 -9.55
C VAL A 172 -2.48 -2.60 -10.85
N SER A 173 -2.70 -3.62 -11.68
CA SER A 173 -2.02 -3.74 -12.98
C SER A 173 -2.30 -2.54 -13.89
N GLU A 174 -3.55 -2.09 -13.92
CA GLU A 174 -3.93 -0.91 -14.72
C GLU A 174 -3.13 0.33 -14.30
N LEU A 175 -2.99 0.54 -13.00
CA LEU A 175 -2.23 1.69 -12.49
C LEU A 175 -0.73 1.57 -12.73
N LEU A 176 -0.20 0.35 -12.74
CA LEU A 176 1.22 0.12 -12.98
C LEU A 176 1.58 0.16 -14.48
N ASP A 177 0.68 -0.31 -15.34
CA ASP A 177 0.95 -0.46 -16.77
C ASP A 177 0.50 0.74 -17.61
N ASN A 178 -0.53 1.46 -17.17
CA ASN A 178 -1.16 2.53 -17.93
C ASN A 178 -0.93 3.88 -17.27
N GLU A 179 0.03 4.63 -17.79
CA GLU A 179 0.37 5.95 -17.24
C GLU A 179 -0.79 6.92 -17.29
N GLU A 180 -1.64 6.85 -18.32
CA GLU A 180 -2.80 7.70 -18.45
C GLU A 180 -3.82 7.43 -17.33
N SER A 181 -4.10 6.16 -17.05
CA SER A 181 -4.97 5.76 -15.95
C SER A 181 -4.42 6.21 -14.60
N TYR A 182 -3.11 6.04 -14.40
CA TYR A 182 -2.43 6.49 -13.19
C TYR A 182 -2.58 8.01 -13.01
N ASN A 183 -2.26 8.77 -14.05
CA ASN A 183 -2.33 10.23 -14.01
C ASN A 183 -3.75 10.72 -13.76
N LYS A 184 -4.73 10.06 -14.34
CA LYS A 184 -6.14 10.42 -14.16
C LYS A 184 -6.56 10.30 -12.69
N MET A 185 -6.16 9.24 -12.01
CA MET A 185 -6.46 9.05 -10.59
C MET A 185 -5.62 9.97 -9.70
N SER A 186 -4.33 10.08 -9.97
CA SER A 186 -3.42 10.87 -9.13
C SER A 186 -3.70 12.36 -9.18
N LYS A 187 -4.23 12.86 -10.30
CA LYS A 187 -4.53 14.28 -10.51
C LYS A 187 -5.98 14.65 -10.25
N ALA A 188 -6.84 13.67 -9.97
CA ALA A 188 -8.22 13.97 -9.61
C ALA A 188 -8.25 14.79 -8.32
N VAL A 189 -9.13 15.78 -8.26
CA VAL A 189 -9.20 16.71 -7.13
C VAL A 189 -10.56 16.59 -6.45
N ASN A 190 -10.54 16.48 -5.15
CA ASN A 190 -11.77 16.47 -4.34
C ASN A 190 -12.36 17.87 -4.24
#